data_ff99b5d05b54284806bc82da0760e04d
#
_entry.id   ff99b5d05b54284806bc82da0760e04d
#
_cell.length_a   1.000
_cell.length_b   1.000
_cell.length_c   1.000
_cell.angle_alpha   90.00
_cell.angle_beta   90.00
_cell.angle_gamma   90.00
#
_symmetry.space_group_name_H-M   'P 1'
#
loop_
_entity.id
_entity.type
_entity.pdbx_description
1 polymer ?
#
loop_
_entity_poly.entity_id
_entity_poly.type
_entity_poly.pdbx_seq_one_letter_code
_entity_poly.pdbx_strand_id
1 'polypeptide(L)'
;KIAGSHIGSYMMVTTRMWNMMTPMQKLKYKFSRHPLTILFGIFTVFVLGMLVSSLVRDPKKNWDSFASLILHTCLATAVPYFFGWNAYFFGIFLPLAITCASGAYLFYTQHNFPGIHIVERKDWEYTRAALESSSFFDLSPMMHWFTGNIGYHHIHHLNPSIPFYRLPEVMRDM
;
A
#
# COMPACT_ATOMS: atom_id res chain seq x y z
N LYS A 1 -15.84 2.38 -1.01
CA LYS A 1 -14.77 2.50 -2.01
C LYS A 1 -15.34 2.61 -3.42
N ILE A 2 -14.74 3.40 -4.31
CA ILE A 2 -15.20 3.52 -5.70
C ILE A 2 -14.70 2.33 -6.51
N ALA A 3 -15.63 1.67 -7.23
CA ALA A 3 -15.31 0.58 -8.13
C ALA A 3 -14.30 1.00 -9.20
N GLY A 4 -13.26 0.18 -9.42
CA GLY A 4 -12.21 0.44 -10.41
C GLY A 4 -11.19 1.54 -10.04
N SER A 5 -11.32 2.17 -8.86
CA SER A 5 -10.33 3.17 -8.41
C SER A 5 -9.03 2.51 -7.99
N HIS A 6 -7.91 3.13 -8.42
CA HIS A 6 -6.55 2.75 -8.00
C HIS A 6 -6.03 3.60 -6.83
N ILE A 7 -6.79 4.63 -6.43
CA ILE A 7 -6.33 5.60 -5.42
C ILE A 7 -6.27 4.92 -4.05
N GLY A 8 -5.09 4.95 -3.46
CA GLY A 8 -4.83 4.55 -2.07
C GLY A 8 -4.89 3.06 -1.77
N SER A 9 -5.07 2.17 -2.76
CA SER A 9 -5.13 0.72 -2.51
C SER A 9 -5.20 -0.09 -3.79
N TYR A 10 -5.16 -1.41 -3.63
CA TYR A 10 -5.44 -2.35 -4.73
C TYR A 10 -6.83 -2.09 -5.35
N MET A 11 -6.89 -2.01 -6.68
CA MET A 11 -8.12 -1.78 -7.42
C MET A 11 -9.16 -2.87 -7.12
N MET A 12 -10.37 -2.47 -6.76
CA MET A 12 -11.50 -3.39 -6.61
C MET A 12 -12.39 -3.33 -7.85
N VAL A 13 -12.82 -4.48 -8.33
CA VAL A 13 -13.72 -4.58 -9.49
C VAL A 13 -15.02 -5.26 -9.08
N THR A 14 -16.14 -4.80 -9.64
CA THR A 14 -17.43 -5.48 -9.51
C THR A 14 -17.47 -6.73 -10.39
N THR A 15 -18.41 -7.65 -10.13
CA THR A 15 -18.63 -8.82 -10.98
C THR A 15 -18.90 -8.43 -12.45
N ARG A 16 -19.63 -7.34 -12.68
CA ARG A 16 -19.87 -6.80 -14.02
C ARG A 16 -18.57 -6.37 -14.69
N MET A 17 -17.73 -5.59 -13.99
CA MET A 17 -16.42 -5.17 -14.51
C MET A 17 -15.53 -6.38 -14.79
N TRP A 18 -15.49 -7.35 -13.87
CA TRP A 18 -14.71 -8.58 -14.06
C TRP A 18 -15.10 -9.33 -15.35
N ASN A 19 -16.41 -9.45 -15.62
CA ASN A 19 -16.88 -10.14 -16.81
C ASN A 19 -16.51 -9.42 -18.10
N MET A 20 -16.37 -8.10 -18.07
CA MET A 20 -15.93 -7.28 -19.21
C MET A 20 -14.41 -7.22 -19.40
N MET A 21 -13.62 -7.68 -18.43
CA MET A 21 -12.15 -7.66 -18.51
C MET A 21 -11.62 -8.68 -19.51
N THR A 22 -10.59 -8.29 -20.27
CA THR A 22 -9.83 -9.20 -21.12
C THR A 22 -9.07 -10.23 -20.29
N PRO A 23 -8.67 -11.38 -20.89
CA PRO A 23 -7.85 -12.39 -20.19
C PRO A 23 -6.57 -11.81 -19.57
N MET A 24 -5.90 -10.88 -20.26
CA MET A 24 -4.70 -10.23 -19.77
C MET A 24 -4.98 -9.32 -18.56
N GLN A 25 -6.07 -8.57 -18.60
CA GLN A 25 -6.49 -7.75 -17.45
C GLN A 25 -6.84 -8.60 -16.23
N LYS A 26 -7.53 -9.73 -16.45
CA LYS A 26 -7.82 -10.71 -15.37
C LYS A 26 -6.55 -11.30 -14.78
N LEU A 27 -5.58 -11.64 -15.64
CA LEU A 27 -4.28 -12.14 -15.20
C LEU A 27 -3.52 -11.10 -14.36
N LYS A 28 -3.43 -9.86 -14.82
CA LYS A 28 -2.81 -8.75 -14.07
C LYS A 28 -3.50 -8.52 -12.72
N TYR A 29 -4.83 -8.57 -12.70
CA TYR A 29 -5.62 -8.43 -11.48
C TYR A 29 -5.33 -9.54 -10.47
N LYS A 30 -5.28 -10.80 -10.91
CA LYS A 30 -4.90 -11.95 -10.05
C LYS A 30 -3.46 -11.86 -9.59
N PHE A 31 -2.54 -11.54 -10.49
CA PHE A 31 -1.11 -11.41 -10.19
C PHE A 31 -0.85 -10.34 -9.13
N SER A 32 -1.49 -9.17 -9.24
CA SER A 32 -1.33 -8.09 -8.25
C SER A 32 -1.76 -8.49 -6.83
N ARG A 33 -2.59 -9.53 -6.67
CA ARG A 33 -3.11 -10.05 -5.39
C ARG A 33 -2.45 -11.35 -4.95
N HIS A 34 -1.53 -11.86 -5.73
CA HIS A 34 -0.86 -13.10 -5.40
C HIS A 34 0.02 -12.90 -4.16
N PRO A 35 0.03 -13.86 -3.19
CA PRO A 35 0.85 -13.73 -1.98
C PRO A 35 2.32 -13.44 -2.26
N LEU A 36 2.91 -14.02 -3.30
CA LEU A 36 4.28 -13.73 -3.70
C LEU A 36 4.46 -12.27 -4.16
N THR A 37 3.47 -11.68 -4.84
CA THR A 37 3.52 -10.27 -5.23
C THR A 37 3.55 -9.36 -4.00
N ILE A 38 2.81 -9.71 -2.96
CA ILE A 38 2.79 -9.00 -1.68
C ILE A 38 4.11 -9.22 -0.93
N LEU A 39 4.58 -10.47 -0.84
CA LEU A 39 5.83 -10.82 -0.16
C LEU A 39 7.04 -10.12 -0.79
N PHE A 40 7.10 -10.06 -2.11
CA PHE A 40 8.12 -9.33 -2.85
C PHE A 40 7.72 -7.86 -3.11
N GLY A 41 6.95 -7.27 -2.19
CA GLY A 41 6.39 -5.93 -2.28
C GLY A 41 7.42 -4.84 -2.57
N ILE A 42 8.67 -4.99 -2.10
CA ILE A 42 9.76 -4.06 -2.42
C ILE A 42 9.91 -3.86 -3.94
N PHE A 43 9.88 -4.94 -4.72
CA PHE A 43 10.04 -4.87 -6.18
C PHE A 43 8.71 -4.59 -6.88
N THR A 44 7.65 -5.32 -6.51
CA THR A 44 6.38 -5.37 -7.24
C THR A 44 5.49 -4.16 -6.95
N VAL A 45 5.35 -3.77 -5.68
CA VAL A 45 4.47 -2.69 -5.26
C VAL A 45 5.23 -1.36 -5.22
N PHE A 46 6.38 -1.31 -4.52
CA PHE A 46 7.06 -0.05 -4.29
C PHE A 46 7.93 0.36 -5.48
N VAL A 47 8.87 -0.46 -5.93
CA VAL A 47 9.74 -0.07 -7.05
C VAL A 47 8.97 0.00 -8.36
N LEU A 48 8.34 -1.09 -8.81
CA LEU A 48 7.64 -1.11 -10.10
C LEU A 48 6.30 -0.38 -10.04
N GLY A 49 5.49 -0.63 -9.00
CA GLY A 49 4.13 -0.11 -8.89
C GLY A 49 4.08 1.37 -8.54
N MET A 50 4.96 1.86 -7.67
CA MET A 50 4.95 3.26 -7.23
C MET A 50 6.03 4.09 -7.93
N LEU A 51 7.32 3.76 -7.79
CA LEU A 51 8.39 4.61 -8.32
C LEU A 51 8.43 4.60 -9.86
N VAL A 52 8.60 3.43 -10.47
CA VAL A 52 8.75 3.33 -11.93
C VAL A 52 7.46 3.73 -12.65
N SER A 53 6.30 3.27 -12.19
CA SER A 53 5.04 3.59 -12.87
C SER A 53 4.68 5.08 -12.77
N SER A 54 4.98 5.74 -11.67
CA SER A 54 4.77 7.18 -11.50
C SER A 54 5.71 7.98 -12.40
N LEU A 55 6.98 7.59 -12.44
CA LEU A 55 7.99 8.21 -13.29
C LEU A 55 7.64 8.09 -14.77
N VAL A 56 7.20 6.90 -15.24
CA VAL A 56 6.80 6.67 -16.64
C VAL A 56 5.53 7.46 -16.99
N ARG A 57 4.59 7.60 -16.05
CA ARG A 57 3.33 8.33 -16.29
C ARG A 57 3.53 9.83 -16.43
N ASP A 58 4.31 10.45 -15.56
CA ASP A 58 4.60 11.88 -15.59
C ASP A 58 5.99 12.15 -14.98
N PRO A 59 7.06 12.10 -15.81
CA PRO A 59 8.44 12.26 -15.32
C PRO A 59 8.70 13.62 -14.66
N LYS A 60 8.05 14.67 -15.16
CA LYS A 60 8.27 16.04 -14.65
C LYS A 60 7.68 16.22 -13.26
N LYS A 61 6.50 15.62 -13.01
CA LYS A 61 5.81 15.71 -11.73
C LYS A 61 6.41 14.78 -10.68
N ASN A 62 6.95 13.64 -11.09
CA ASN A 62 7.46 12.58 -10.21
C ASN A 62 8.99 12.44 -10.31
N TRP A 63 9.70 13.56 -10.38
CA TRP A 63 11.18 13.56 -10.40
C TRP A 63 11.80 13.01 -9.12
N ASP A 64 11.08 13.10 -7.99
CA ASP A 64 11.40 12.50 -6.70
C ASP A 64 11.50 10.97 -6.78
N SER A 65 10.65 10.32 -7.58
CA SER A 65 10.75 8.90 -7.86
C SER A 65 12.07 8.54 -8.58
N PHE A 66 12.53 9.39 -9.50
CA PHE A 66 13.82 9.21 -10.15
C PHE A 66 14.99 9.40 -9.16
N ALA A 67 14.95 10.44 -8.33
CA ALA A 67 15.95 10.68 -7.30
C ALA A 67 16.00 9.50 -6.30
N SER A 68 14.84 8.96 -5.92
CA SER A 68 14.74 7.79 -5.05
C SER A 68 15.38 6.54 -5.67
N LEU A 69 15.13 6.28 -6.95
CA LEU A 69 15.74 5.15 -7.67
C LEU A 69 17.26 5.28 -7.75
N ILE A 70 17.78 6.48 -8.02
CA ILE A 70 19.22 6.76 -8.01
C ILE A 70 19.79 6.50 -6.61
N LEU A 71 19.19 7.06 -5.56
CA LEU A 71 19.65 6.88 -4.19
C LEU A 71 19.72 5.39 -3.81
N HIS A 72 18.68 4.61 -4.10
CA HIS A 72 18.68 3.18 -3.82
C HIS A 72 19.75 2.43 -4.61
N THR A 73 19.97 2.81 -5.88
CA THR A 73 21.03 2.22 -6.70
C THR A 73 22.42 2.57 -6.15
N CYS A 74 22.64 3.83 -5.74
CA CYS A 74 23.90 4.24 -5.10
C CYS A 74 24.13 3.47 -3.80
N LEU A 75 23.14 3.30 -2.96
CA LEU A 75 23.24 2.51 -1.74
C LEU A 75 23.55 1.04 -2.03
N ALA A 76 22.86 0.45 -3.03
CA ALA A 76 23.05 -0.94 -3.44
C ALA A 76 24.41 -1.22 -4.08
N THR A 77 25.14 -0.19 -4.49
CA THR A 77 26.50 -0.31 -5.04
C THR A 77 27.57 0.12 -4.05
N ALA A 78 27.41 1.27 -3.41
CA ALA A 78 28.42 1.84 -2.51
C ALA A 78 28.57 1.04 -1.20
N VAL A 79 27.45 0.63 -0.59
CA VAL A 79 27.56 -0.09 0.70
C VAL A 79 28.23 -1.46 0.54
N PRO A 80 27.90 -2.31 -0.46
CA PRO A 80 28.66 -3.53 -0.69
C PRO A 80 30.14 -3.29 -1.01
N TYR A 81 30.44 -2.23 -1.75
CA TYR A 81 31.81 -1.89 -2.14
C TYR A 81 32.67 -1.51 -0.93
N PHE A 82 32.16 -0.65 -0.04
CA PHE A 82 32.95 -0.16 1.11
C PHE A 82 32.84 -1.04 2.35
N PHE A 83 31.71 -1.72 2.58
CA PHE A 83 31.40 -2.42 3.82
C PHE A 83 31.07 -3.91 3.64
N GLY A 84 31.03 -4.39 2.39
CA GLY A 84 30.74 -5.79 2.04
C GLY A 84 29.24 -6.10 1.92
N TRP A 85 28.96 -7.22 1.28
CA TRP A 85 27.58 -7.65 0.98
C TRP A 85 26.73 -7.92 2.24
N ASN A 86 27.35 -8.39 3.32
CA ASN A 86 26.61 -8.64 4.57
C ASN A 86 26.07 -7.32 5.17
N ALA A 87 26.84 -6.25 5.11
CA ALA A 87 26.41 -4.93 5.59
C ALA A 87 25.20 -4.42 4.78
N TYR A 88 25.23 -4.55 3.46
CA TYR A 88 24.10 -4.18 2.62
C TYR A 88 22.88 -5.08 2.87
N PHE A 89 23.07 -6.40 2.85
CA PHE A 89 21.97 -7.35 2.95
C PHE A 89 21.24 -7.23 4.30
N PHE A 90 21.96 -7.28 5.41
CA PHE A 90 21.35 -7.25 6.75
C PHE A 90 21.02 -5.82 7.22
N GLY A 91 21.81 -4.82 6.81
CA GLY A 91 21.63 -3.44 7.27
C GLY A 91 20.63 -2.64 6.44
N ILE A 92 20.41 -2.97 5.16
CA ILE A 92 19.56 -2.19 4.26
C ILE A 92 18.50 -3.06 3.59
N PHE A 93 18.91 -4.06 2.81
CA PHE A 93 17.97 -4.80 1.96
C PHE A 93 16.93 -5.58 2.76
N LEU A 94 17.34 -6.36 3.74
CA LEU A 94 16.43 -7.21 4.52
C LEU A 94 15.43 -6.39 5.36
N PRO A 95 15.83 -5.37 6.14
CA PRO A 95 14.88 -4.50 6.84
C PRO A 95 13.89 -3.81 5.89
N LEU A 96 14.39 -3.31 4.76
CA LEU A 96 13.54 -2.65 3.75
C LEU A 96 12.58 -3.64 3.09
N ALA A 97 13.03 -4.85 2.76
CA ALA A 97 12.20 -5.89 2.19
C ALA A 97 11.07 -6.32 3.15
N ILE A 98 11.37 -6.50 4.45
CA ILE A 98 10.37 -6.81 5.47
C ILE A 98 9.36 -5.66 5.61
N THR A 99 9.82 -4.42 5.67
CA THR A 99 8.97 -3.23 5.77
C THR A 99 8.05 -3.11 4.55
N CYS A 100 8.59 -3.29 3.35
CA CYS A 100 7.81 -3.23 2.11
C CYS A 100 6.80 -4.38 2.00
N ALA A 101 7.17 -5.59 2.40
CA ALA A 101 6.23 -6.73 2.41
C ALA A 101 5.09 -6.47 3.40
N SER A 102 5.40 -6.00 4.60
CA SER A 102 4.40 -5.64 5.63
C SER A 102 3.50 -4.49 5.15
N GLY A 103 4.07 -3.45 4.56
CA GLY A 103 3.32 -2.34 3.98
C GLY A 103 2.41 -2.78 2.84
N ALA A 104 2.90 -3.60 1.91
CA ALA A 104 2.09 -4.16 0.82
C ALA A 104 0.93 -5.02 1.35
N TYR A 105 1.18 -5.83 2.38
CA TYR A 105 0.15 -6.62 3.06
C TYR A 105 -0.91 -5.74 3.71
N LEU A 106 -0.52 -4.72 4.47
CA LEU A 106 -1.44 -3.79 5.10
C LEU A 106 -2.28 -3.02 4.07
N PHE A 107 -1.67 -2.50 3.00
CA PHE A 107 -2.40 -1.88 1.89
C PHE A 107 -3.42 -2.82 1.26
N TYR A 108 -3.08 -4.10 1.14
CA TYR A 108 -4.01 -5.09 0.62
C TYR A 108 -5.16 -5.35 1.58
N THR A 109 -4.90 -5.73 2.83
CA THR A 109 -5.90 -6.20 3.79
C THR A 109 -6.85 -5.11 4.25
N GLN A 110 -6.37 -3.89 4.41
CA GLN A 110 -7.16 -2.76 4.92
C GLN A 110 -8.27 -2.30 3.96
N HIS A 111 -8.18 -2.67 2.68
CA HIS A 111 -9.16 -2.32 1.66
C HIS A 111 -9.71 -3.51 0.87
N ASN A 112 -9.35 -4.75 1.24
CA ASN A 112 -9.81 -5.96 0.57
C ASN A 112 -10.26 -6.99 1.62
N PHE A 113 -11.39 -6.73 2.26
CA PHE A 113 -11.98 -7.59 3.30
C PHE A 113 -13.42 -7.97 2.92
N PRO A 114 -13.95 -9.09 3.45
CA PRO A 114 -15.35 -9.47 3.25
C PRO A 114 -16.30 -8.37 3.75
N GLY A 115 -17.34 -8.06 2.98
CA GLY A 115 -18.32 -7.03 3.35
C GLY A 115 -17.94 -5.60 3.02
N ILE A 116 -16.79 -5.36 2.40
CA ILE A 116 -16.42 -4.01 1.96
C ILE A 116 -17.50 -3.37 1.07
N HIS A 117 -17.87 -2.14 1.40
CA HIS A 117 -18.86 -1.41 0.60
C HIS A 117 -18.21 -0.79 -0.64
N ILE A 118 -18.63 -1.25 -1.82
CA ILE A 118 -18.13 -0.76 -3.12
C ILE A 118 -19.30 -0.08 -3.82
N VAL A 119 -19.15 1.20 -4.14
CA VAL A 119 -20.18 2.02 -4.77
C VAL A 119 -19.73 2.58 -6.11
N GLU A 120 -20.68 2.97 -6.95
CA GLU A 120 -20.40 3.78 -8.12
C GLU A 120 -20.04 5.21 -7.70
N ARG A 121 -19.35 5.94 -8.59
CA ARG A 121 -18.87 7.30 -8.27
C ARG A 121 -19.97 8.29 -7.90
N LYS A 122 -21.18 8.12 -8.46
CA LYS A 122 -22.34 8.97 -8.19
C LYS A 122 -22.91 8.82 -6.76
N ASP A 123 -22.71 7.62 -6.16
CA ASP A 123 -23.24 7.25 -4.84
C ASP A 123 -22.15 7.31 -3.76
N TRP A 124 -20.97 7.88 -4.10
CA TRP A 124 -19.83 7.95 -3.20
C TRP A 124 -19.96 9.13 -2.24
N GLU A 125 -19.89 8.83 -0.96
CA GLU A 125 -19.84 9.80 0.13
C GLU A 125 -18.59 9.59 0.97
N TYR A 126 -17.93 10.69 1.37
CA TYR A 126 -16.64 10.64 2.06
C TYR A 126 -16.69 9.90 3.39
N THR A 127 -17.57 10.32 4.30
CA THR A 127 -17.68 9.75 5.64
C THR A 127 -18.04 8.27 5.60
N ARG A 128 -19.03 7.92 4.79
CA ARG A 128 -19.44 6.55 4.58
C ARG A 128 -18.33 5.70 3.98
N ALA A 129 -17.59 6.24 3.02
CA ALA A 129 -16.44 5.55 2.40
C ALA A 129 -15.29 5.34 3.41
N ALA A 130 -15.04 6.29 4.29
CA ALA A 130 -14.03 6.16 5.34
C ALA A 130 -14.39 5.04 6.31
N LEU A 131 -15.63 4.97 6.77
CA LEU A 131 -16.07 4.02 7.79
C LEU A 131 -16.38 2.62 7.23
N GLU A 132 -16.99 2.51 6.02
CA GLU A 132 -17.47 1.23 5.48
C GLU A 132 -16.52 0.61 4.43
N SER A 133 -15.54 1.38 3.92
CA SER A 133 -14.59 0.89 2.90
C SER A 133 -13.14 0.84 3.39
N SER A 134 -12.92 1.02 4.69
CA SER A 134 -11.64 0.84 5.36
C SER A 134 -11.85 -0.01 6.60
N SER A 135 -10.89 -0.89 6.89
CA SER A 135 -11.03 -1.81 8.01
C SER A 135 -10.54 -1.21 9.34
N PHE A 136 -11.10 -1.72 10.42
CA PHE A 136 -10.39 -1.82 11.69
C PHE A 136 -9.64 -3.14 11.72
N PHE A 137 -8.34 -3.10 11.95
CA PHE A 137 -7.49 -4.28 12.04
C PHE A 137 -7.01 -4.40 13.48
N ASP A 138 -7.62 -5.33 14.23
CA ASP A 138 -7.31 -5.54 15.64
C ASP A 138 -5.94 -6.21 15.75
N LEU A 139 -4.94 -5.39 16.02
CA LEU A 139 -3.54 -5.79 16.16
C LEU A 139 -3.15 -5.86 17.63
N SER A 140 -2.17 -6.67 17.98
CA SER A 140 -1.57 -6.61 19.31
C SER A 140 -0.95 -5.23 19.59
N PRO A 141 -0.81 -4.79 20.85
CA PRO A 141 -0.22 -3.49 21.18
C PRO A 141 1.16 -3.28 20.56
N MET A 142 1.97 -4.34 20.51
CA MET A 142 3.28 -4.31 19.86
C MET A 142 3.16 -4.06 18.35
N MET A 143 2.25 -4.73 17.67
CA MET A 143 2.03 -4.55 16.24
C MET A 143 1.40 -3.19 15.93
N HIS A 144 0.52 -2.67 16.77
CA HIS A 144 0.04 -1.30 16.67
C HIS A 144 1.18 -0.29 16.73
N TRP A 145 2.13 -0.48 17.65
CA TRP A 145 3.32 0.38 17.75
C TRP A 145 4.19 0.30 16.49
N PHE A 146 4.54 -0.90 16.03
CA PHE A 146 5.36 -1.10 14.83
C PHE A 146 4.72 -0.54 13.55
N THR A 147 3.41 -0.58 13.45
CA THR A 147 2.67 -0.12 12.25
C THR A 147 2.16 1.32 12.38
N GLY A 148 2.54 2.05 13.44
CA GLY A 148 2.06 3.41 13.67
C GLY A 148 0.54 3.49 13.81
N ASN A 149 -0.06 2.55 14.52
CA ASN A 149 -1.51 2.48 14.75
C ASN A 149 -2.37 2.41 13.47
N ILE A 150 -1.80 2.03 12.32
CA ILE A 150 -2.54 1.99 11.06
C ILE A 150 -3.69 0.96 11.06
N GLY A 151 -3.78 0.11 12.09
CA GLY A 151 -4.95 -0.74 12.33
C GLY A 151 -6.25 0.04 12.47
N TYR A 152 -6.19 1.29 12.96
CA TYR A 152 -7.31 2.24 13.01
C TYR A 152 -7.53 2.96 11.67
N HIS A 153 -7.49 2.23 10.58
CA HIS A 153 -7.41 2.77 9.22
C HIS A 153 -8.66 3.56 8.79
N HIS A 154 -9.83 3.16 9.26
CA HIS A 154 -11.08 3.88 9.04
C HIS A 154 -11.05 5.29 9.65
N ILE A 155 -10.44 5.47 10.84
CA ILE A 155 -10.27 6.78 11.48
C ILE A 155 -9.26 7.62 10.70
N HIS A 156 -8.15 7.02 10.26
CA HIS A 156 -7.19 7.68 9.40
C HIS A 156 -7.83 8.18 8.09
N HIS A 157 -8.72 7.40 7.49
CA HIS A 157 -9.48 7.84 6.32
C HIS A 157 -10.53 8.90 6.64
N LEU A 158 -11.12 8.87 7.83
CA LEU A 158 -12.10 9.88 8.25
C LEU A 158 -11.44 11.26 8.40
N ASN A 159 -10.25 11.30 8.98
CA ASN A 159 -9.46 12.53 9.08
C ASN A 159 -7.95 12.22 9.06
N PRO A 160 -7.28 12.35 7.89
CA PRO A 160 -5.85 12.06 7.75
C PRO A 160 -4.94 13.06 8.51
N SER A 161 -5.48 14.16 9.03
CA SER A 161 -4.72 15.11 9.85
C SER A 161 -4.54 14.64 11.30
N ILE A 162 -5.26 13.60 11.74
CA ILE A 162 -5.08 13.02 13.07
C ILE A 162 -3.73 12.30 13.11
N PRO A 163 -2.81 12.68 14.02
CA PRO A 163 -1.53 12.00 14.17
C PRO A 163 -1.73 10.51 14.53
N PHE A 164 -0.90 9.65 14.00
CA PHE A 164 -1.02 8.20 14.16
C PHE A 164 -1.08 7.75 15.64
N TYR A 165 -0.39 8.43 16.54
CA TYR A 165 -0.37 8.12 17.97
C TYR A 165 -1.67 8.49 18.71
N ARG A 166 -2.55 9.30 18.09
CA ARG A 166 -3.86 9.67 18.63
C ARG A 166 -5.02 8.86 18.06
N LEU A 167 -4.80 8.02 17.04
CA LEU A 167 -5.86 7.20 16.46
C LEU A 167 -6.60 6.31 17.48
N PRO A 168 -5.90 5.65 18.46
CA PRO A 168 -6.56 4.88 19.50
C PRO A 168 -7.42 5.73 20.45
N GLU A 169 -7.04 6.98 20.69
CA GLU A 169 -7.81 7.92 21.51
C GLU A 169 -9.12 8.26 20.82
N VAL A 170 -9.06 8.66 19.55
CA VAL A 170 -10.26 8.98 18.75
C VAL A 170 -11.21 7.78 18.66
N MET A 171 -10.67 6.56 18.51
CA MET A 171 -11.50 5.34 18.49
C MET A 171 -12.28 5.13 19.79
N ARG A 172 -11.74 5.54 20.92
CA ARG A 172 -12.45 5.42 22.23
C ARG A 172 -13.53 6.48 22.40
N ASP A 173 -13.39 7.62 21.72
CA ASP A 173 -14.29 8.77 21.84
C ASP A 173 -15.44 8.71 20.82
N MET A 174 -15.42 7.74 19.87
CA MET A 174 -16.47 7.48 18.90
C MET A 174 -17.55 6.56 19.45
#